data_8b4e80dddd91f1c5f986bf53613d5ce8
#
_entry.id   8b4e80dddd91f1c5f986bf53613d5ce8
#
_cell.length_a   1.000
_cell.length_b   1.000
_cell.length_c   1.000
_cell.angle_alpha   90.00
_cell.angle_beta   90.00
_cell.angle_gamma   90.00
#
_symmetry.space_group_name_H-M   'P 1'
#
loop_
_entity.id
_entity.type
_entity.pdbx_description
1 polymer ?
#
loop_
_entity_poly.entity_id
_entity_poly.type
_entity_poly.pdbx_seq_one_letter_code
_entity_poly.pdbx_strand_id
1 'polypeptide(L)'
;MKKKIMLMLAVLFAAWSGIQAKTALLIVAHGSPMESWRKPVLDLEPMVKQQLANGKLKGIDLVKVALMEYTEPSVASMVKACEAEGADSIFALPIFIAPSGHTEEDLPNILGQKYNPYVREELAEEKTEMVHTRVPIVLGPTFYYSYVLEKSMLDRIQSLSKSPTKEAVIYLAHGDDERIGFWKEMLKNVDQYTKEHTKIDYVDHALIEMGHDFGKELMPLLTKAAQN
;
A
#
# COMPACT_ATOMS: atom_id res chain seq x y z
N MET A 1 -37.73 48.28 -3.17
CA MET A 1 -37.72 46.89 -3.68
C MET A 1 -36.36 46.46 -4.25
N LYS A 2 -35.68 47.23 -5.11
CA LYS A 2 -34.38 46.85 -5.73
C LYS A 2 -33.24 46.56 -4.74
N LYS A 3 -33.12 47.31 -3.62
CA LYS A 3 -32.08 47.05 -2.59
C LYS A 3 -32.27 45.74 -1.80
N LYS A 4 -33.52 45.32 -1.55
CA LYS A 4 -33.79 44.04 -0.85
C LYS A 4 -33.52 42.82 -1.72
N ILE A 5 -33.77 42.90 -3.04
CA ILE A 5 -33.50 41.84 -4.00
C ILE A 5 -31.98 41.67 -4.17
N MET A 6 -31.19 42.75 -4.20
CA MET A 6 -29.76 42.71 -4.31
C MET A 6 -29.08 42.12 -3.06
N LEU A 7 -29.65 42.37 -1.87
CA LEU A 7 -29.14 41.76 -0.62
C LEU A 7 -29.44 40.25 -0.56
N MET A 8 -30.59 39.82 -1.07
CA MET A 8 -31.01 38.42 -1.11
C MET A 8 -30.20 37.61 -2.13
N LEU A 9 -29.82 38.20 -3.27
CA LEU A 9 -28.88 37.62 -4.25
C LEU A 9 -27.46 37.54 -3.70
N ALA A 10 -26.98 38.54 -2.95
CA ALA A 10 -25.65 38.51 -2.32
C ALA A 10 -25.56 37.43 -1.22
N VAL A 11 -26.62 37.18 -0.46
CA VAL A 11 -26.68 36.09 0.53
C VAL A 11 -26.73 34.73 -0.14
N LEU A 12 -27.41 34.58 -1.29
CA LEU A 12 -27.41 33.34 -2.07
C LEU A 12 -26.02 33.07 -2.73
N PHE A 13 -25.29 34.12 -3.13
CA PHE A 13 -23.94 33.98 -3.67
C PHE A 13 -22.90 33.71 -2.58
N ALA A 14 -23.07 34.24 -1.37
CA ALA A 14 -22.21 33.96 -0.23
C ALA A 14 -22.37 32.53 0.34
N ALA A 15 -23.58 31.94 0.16
CA ALA A 15 -23.83 30.53 0.51
C ALA A 15 -23.29 29.54 -0.52
N TRP A 16 -22.83 30.00 -1.67
CA TRP A 16 -22.12 29.22 -2.67
C TRP A 16 -20.59 29.36 -2.56
N SER A 17 -20.07 29.60 -1.36
CA SER A 17 -18.68 29.29 -1.01
C SER A 17 -18.54 27.77 -1.20
N GLY A 18 -17.91 27.40 -2.32
CA GLY A 18 -17.88 26.05 -2.82
C GLY A 18 -17.65 25.03 -1.70
N ILE A 19 -18.57 24.12 -1.53
CA ILE A 19 -18.28 22.88 -0.82
C ILE A 19 -17.14 22.25 -1.62
N GLN A 20 -15.93 22.48 -1.18
CA GLN A 20 -14.76 21.83 -1.77
C GLN A 20 -14.88 20.36 -1.41
N ALA A 21 -15.05 19.52 -2.42
CA ALA A 21 -15.13 18.08 -2.23
C ALA A 21 -13.87 17.59 -1.50
N LYS A 22 -14.08 16.86 -0.41
CA LYS A 22 -12.98 16.31 0.40
C LYS A 22 -12.59 14.92 -0.09
N THR A 23 -11.34 14.73 -0.39
CA THR A 23 -10.78 13.42 -0.74
C THR A 23 -9.97 12.85 0.42
N ALA A 24 -10.33 11.64 0.85
CA ALA A 24 -9.57 10.90 1.83
C ALA A 24 -8.56 9.97 1.15
N LEU A 25 -7.32 9.93 1.67
CA LEU A 25 -6.35 8.89 1.40
C LEU A 25 -6.50 7.80 2.46
N LEU A 26 -6.90 6.61 2.06
CA LEU A 26 -6.96 5.42 2.88
C LEU A 26 -5.77 4.51 2.53
N ILE A 27 -4.76 4.48 3.36
CA ILE A 27 -3.60 3.60 3.22
C ILE A 27 -4.00 2.22 3.76
N VAL A 28 -3.92 1.19 2.94
CA VAL A 28 -4.33 -0.17 3.30
C VAL A 28 -3.11 -1.08 3.33
N ALA A 29 -2.88 -1.73 4.47
CA ALA A 29 -1.86 -2.76 4.64
C ALA A 29 -2.50 -4.11 4.98
N HIS A 30 -1.73 -5.19 4.84
CA HIS A 30 -2.19 -6.55 5.12
C HIS A 30 -2.78 -6.69 6.53
N GLY A 31 -2.04 -6.32 7.54
CA GLY A 31 -2.37 -6.58 8.94
C GLY A 31 -1.46 -7.64 9.54
N SER A 32 -1.51 -7.77 10.85
CA SER A 32 -0.76 -8.80 11.61
C SER A 32 -1.26 -8.86 13.05
N PRO A 33 -1.32 -10.03 13.69
CA PRO A 33 -1.54 -10.13 15.13
C PRO A 33 -0.37 -9.54 15.95
N MET A 34 0.82 -9.37 15.34
CA MET A 34 2.01 -8.86 16.01
C MET A 34 2.02 -7.32 16.06
N GLU A 35 2.04 -6.74 17.26
CA GLU A 35 2.09 -5.28 17.44
C GLU A 35 3.36 -4.65 16.83
N SER A 36 4.51 -5.31 16.95
CA SER A 36 5.77 -4.84 16.37
C SER A 36 5.73 -4.69 14.85
N TRP A 37 4.87 -5.46 14.18
CA TRP A 37 4.61 -5.34 12.75
C TRP A 37 3.60 -4.21 12.47
N ARG A 38 2.52 -4.13 13.24
CA ARG A 38 1.46 -3.12 13.02
C ARG A 38 1.93 -1.70 13.29
N LYS A 39 2.72 -1.52 14.37
CA LYS A 39 3.12 -0.17 14.80
C LYS A 39 3.77 0.66 13.70
N PRO A 40 4.79 0.21 12.95
CA PRO A 40 5.37 0.99 11.85
C PRO A 40 4.35 1.34 10.75
N VAL A 41 3.38 0.46 10.49
CA VAL A 41 2.31 0.71 9.51
C VAL A 41 1.36 1.80 10.03
N LEU A 42 0.92 1.71 11.27
CA LEU A 42 0.02 2.69 11.88
C LEU A 42 0.70 4.06 12.04
N ASP A 43 2.00 4.10 12.27
CA ASP A 43 2.80 5.32 12.35
C ASP A 43 2.85 6.09 11.00
N LEU A 44 2.47 5.44 9.88
CA LEU A 44 2.34 6.13 8.59
C LEU A 44 1.26 7.22 8.64
N GLU A 45 0.17 7.02 9.38
CA GLU A 45 -0.92 7.99 9.43
C GLU A 45 -0.45 9.38 9.93
N PRO A 46 0.17 9.53 11.11
CA PRO A 46 0.69 10.82 11.56
C PRO A 46 1.80 11.35 10.64
N MET A 47 2.65 10.50 10.08
CA MET A 47 3.71 10.92 9.15
C MET A 47 3.13 11.51 7.87
N VAL A 48 2.13 10.88 7.27
CA VAL A 48 1.48 11.35 6.04
C VAL A 48 0.62 12.58 6.33
N LYS A 49 -0.08 12.64 7.48
CA LYS A 49 -0.78 13.86 7.93
C LYS A 49 0.17 15.06 8.05
N GLN A 50 1.39 14.87 8.51
CA GLN A 50 2.39 15.93 8.54
C GLN A 50 2.77 16.41 7.12
N GLN A 51 2.91 15.49 6.14
CA GLN A 51 3.15 15.88 4.74
C GLN A 51 1.95 16.63 4.14
N LEU A 52 0.73 16.21 4.49
CA LEU A 52 -0.50 16.90 4.11
C LEU A 52 -0.51 18.33 4.67
N ALA A 53 -0.25 18.51 5.97
CA ALA A 53 -0.19 19.81 6.62
C ALA A 53 0.89 20.72 6.01
N ASN A 54 1.98 20.16 5.50
CA ASN A 54 3.06 20.88 4.82
C ASN A 54 2.74 21.16 3.32
N GLY A 55 1.52 20.88 2.85
CA GLY A 55 1.08 21.13 1.47
C GLY A 55 1.73 20.24 0.42
N LYS A 56 2.36 19.12 0.81
CA LYS A 56 3.03 18.21 -0.12
C LYS A 56 2.07 17.23 -0.82
N LEU A 57 0.87 17.03 -0.27
CA LEU A 57 -0.16 16.18 -0.84
C LEU A 57 -1.30 17.06 -1.36
N LYS A 58 -1.31 17.29 -2.67
CA LYS A 58 -2.37 18.07 -3.31
C LYS A 58 -3.58 17.20 -3.61
N GLY A 59 -4.79 17.72 -3.36
CA GLY A 59 -6.03 17.03 -3.63
C GLY A 59 -6.39 15.93 -2.61
N ILE A 60 -5.68 15.87 -1.49
CA ILE A 60 -5.99 15.03 -0.33
C ILE A 60 -6.30 15.95 0.85
N ASP A 61 -7.37 15.64 1.58
CA ASP A 61 -7.85 16.43 2.72
C ASP A 61 -7.80 15.63 4.03
N LEU A 62 -7.95 14.32 3.93
CA LEU A 62 -7.95 13.39 5.07
C LEU A 62 -6.98 12.24 4.82
N VAL A 63 -6.41 11.69 5.89
CA VAL A 63 -5.54 10.52 5.82
C VAL A 63 -5.94 9.54 6.93
N LYS A 64 -6.11 8.28 6.56
CA LYS A 64 -6.34 7.15 7.46
C LYS A 64 -5.45 5.98 7.06
N VAL A 65 -5.10 5.14 8.03
CA VAL A 65 -4.44 3.86 7.82
C VAL A 65 -5.38 2.75 8.26
N ALA A 66 -5.52 1.72 7.43
CA ALA A 66 -6.34 0.55 7.69
C ALA A 66 -5.54 -0.74 7.54
N LEU A 67 -5.92 -1.73 8.30
CA LEU A 67 -5.43 -3.09 8.21
C LEU A 67 -6.52 -3.96 7.57
N MET A 68 -6.12 -4.80 6.62
CA MET A 68 -7.07 -5.66 5.91
C MET A 68 -7.55 -6.81 6.80
N GLU A 69 -6.65 -7.34 7.63
CA GLU A 69 -6.89 -8.54 8.42
C GLU A 69 -6.49 -8.37 9.90
N TYR A 70 -6.94 -9.32 10.73
CA TYR A 70 -6.59 -9.62 12.12
C TYR A 70 -7.02 -8.61 13.16
N THR A 71 -6.92 -7.31 12.92
CA THR A 71 -7.12 -6.32 13.99
C THR A 71 -7.64 -4.98 13.45
N GLU A 72 -8.19 -4.19 14.38
CA GLU A 72 -8.45 -2.78 14.13
C GLU A 72 -7.14 -1.97 14.03
N PRO A 73 -7.17 -0.87 13.27
CA PRO A 73 -8.29 -0.31 12.52
C PRO A 73 -8.54 -1.06 11.20
N SER A 74 -9.73 -1.65 11.04
CA SER A 74 -10.12 -2.38 9.83
C SER A 74 -10.41 -1.43 8.66
N VAL A 75 -10.41 -1.98 7.43
CA VAL A 75 -10.79 -1.20 6.22
C VAL A 75 -12.21 -0.64 6.38
N ALA A 76 -13.16 -1.45 6.86
CA ALA A 76 -14.54 -1.01 7.05
C ALA A 76 -14.67 0.11 8.10
N SER A 77 -13.97 -0.02 9.24
CA SER A 77 -13.99 1.01 10.28
C SER A 77 -13.38 2.32 9.80
N MET A 78 -12.30 2.28 9.02
CA MET A 78 -11.65 3.48 8.51
C MET A 78 -12.41 4.15 7.37
N VAL A 79 -13.10 3.39 6.52
CA VAL A 79 -14.04 3.97 5.55
C VAL A 79 -15.16 4.71 6.27
N LYS A 80 -15.77 4.11 7.32
CA LYS A 80 -16.76 4.80 8.16
C LYS A 80 -16.21 6.08 8.81
N ALA A 81 -14.94 6.06 9.25
CA ALA A 81 -14.29 7.23 9.82
C ALA A 81 -14.07 8.32 8.77
N CYS A 82 -13.66 8.00 7.55
CA CYS A 82 -13.55 8.95 6.43
C CYS A 82 -14.91 9.60 6.12
N GLU A 83 -15.97 8.79 6.05
CA GLU A 83 -17.35 9.26 5.80
C GLU A 83 -17.83 10.19 6.92
N ALA A 84 -17.61 9.82 8.19
CA ALA A 84 -17.95 10.64 9.36
C ALA A 84 -17.20 11.98 9.41
N GLU A 85 -15.97 12.04 8.88
CA GLU A 85 -15.18 13.28 8.74
C GLU A 85 -15.53 14.08 7.49
N GLY A 86 -16.53 13.63 6.71
CA GLY A 86 -17.09 14.32 5.56
C GLY A 86 -16.30 14.13 4.28
N ALA A 87 -15.67 12.98 4.08
CA ALA A 87 -15.08 12.63 2.80
C ALA A 87 -16.16 12.45 1.72
N ASP A 88 -15.98 13.09 0.57
CA ASP A 88 -16.82 12.94 -0.62
C ASP A 88 -16.30 11.87 -1.57
N SER A 89 -15.02 11.51 -1.42
CA SER A 89 -14.36 10.43 -2.14
C SER A 89 -13.21 9.84 -1.31
N ILE A 90 -12.88 8.58 -1.57
CA ILE A 90 -11.77 7.88 -0.93
C ILE A 90 -10.85 7.32 -2.00
N PHE A 91 -9.56 7.61 -1.91
CA PHE A 91 -8.51 6.93 -2.65
C PHE A 91 -7.87 5.89 -1.74
N ALA A 92 -8.14 4.61 -1.98
CA ALA A 92 -7.57 3.49 -1.24
C ALA A 92 -6.23 3.10 -1.86
N LEU A 93 -5.14 3.32 -1.15
CA LEU A 93 -3.78 3.00 -1.58
C LEU A 93 -3.30 1.72 -0.90
N PRO A 94 -3.25 0.58 -1.60
CA PRO A 94 -2.71 -0.65 -1.06
C PRO A 94 -1.19 -0.57 -1.00
N ILE A 95 -0.61 -0.65 0.22
CA ILE A 95 0.84 -0.69 0.41
C ILE A 95 1.35 -2.13 0.35
N PHE A 96 1.02 -2.81 -0.74
CA PHE A 96 1.46 -4.16 -1.06
C PHE A 96 2.55 -4.10 -2.13
N ILE A 97 3.51 -5.01 -2.02
CA ILE A 97 4.70 -5.01 -2.88
C ILE A 97 4.32 -5.32 -4.34
N ALA A 98 3.49 -6.33 -4.55
CA ALA A 98 3.08 -6.81 -5.87
C ALA A 98 1.62 -7.25 -5.88
N PRO A 99 1.00 -7.43 -7.06
CA PRO A 99 -0.29 -8.09 -7.18
C PRO A 99 -0.29 -9.47 -6.52
N SER A 100 -1.35 -9.74 -5.76
CA SER A 100 -1.56 -10.98 -5.00
C SER A 100 -3.05 -11.27 -4.86
N GLY A 101 -3.43 -12.41 -4.29
CA GLY A 101 -4.82 -12.71 -3.91
C GLY A 101 -5.43 -11.57 -3.11
N HIS A 102 -4.69 -11.05 -2.14
CA HIS A 102 -5.15 -9.95 -1.30
C HIS A 102 -5.50 -8.67 -2.07
N THR A 103 -4.75 -8.33 -3.11
CA THR A 103 -4.97 -7.07 -3.86
C THR A 103 -5.93 -7.23 -5.02
N GLU A 104 -6.03 -8.43 -5.62
CA GLU A 104 -6.84 -8.67 -6.80
C GLU A 104 -8.21 -9.30 -6.46
N GLU A 105 -8.32 -9.94 -5.30
CA GLU A 105 -9.54 -10.60 -4.84
C GLU A 105 -10.05 -10.02 -3.52
N ASP A 106 -9.30 -10.11 -2.42
CA ASP A 106 -9.81 -9.82 -1.09
C ASP A 106 -10.17 -8.34 -0.93
N LEU A 107 -9.24 -7.44 -1.17
CA LEU A 107 -9.47 -6.00 -1.01
C LEU A 107 -10.60 -5.46 -1.92
N PRO A 108 -10.68 -5.82 -3.22
CA PRO A 108 -11.83 -5.45 -4.05
C PRO A 108 -13.16 -6.00 -3.54
N ASN A 109 -13.20 -7.22 -2.97
CA ASN A 109 -14.39 -7.78 -2.36
C ASN A 109 -14.77 -7.06 -1.06
N ILE A 110 -13.80 -6.75 -0.19
CA ILE A 110 -14.00 -5.96 1.04
C ILE A 110 -14.57 -4.58 0.71
N LEU A 111 -14.05 -3.91 -0.32
CA LEU A 111 -14.49 -2.58 -0.78
C LEU A 111 -15.83 -2.60 -1.54
N GLY A 112 -16.39 -3.78 -1.82
CA GLY A 112 -17.63 -3.92 -2.59
C GLY A 112 -17.48 -3.63 -4.09
N GLN A 113 -16.26 -3.60 -4.62
CA GLN A 113 -15.96 -3.37 -6.04
C GLN A 113 -15.97 -4.66 -6.85
N LYS A 114 -15.85 -5.80 -6.19
CA LYS A 114 -15.91 -7.14 -6.77
C LYS A 114 -16.85 -8.01 -5.94
N TYR A 115 -17.47 -8.98 -6.58
CA TYR A 115 -18.27 -9.98 -5.91
C TYR A 115 -17.81 -11.37 -6.33
N ASN A 116 -17.09 -12.04 -5.44
CA ASN A 116 -16.73 -13.44 -5.54
C ASN A 116 -17.29 -14.16 -4.29
N PRO A 117 -18.28 -15.05 -4.43
CA PRO A 117 -18.93 -15.70 -3.28
C PRO A 117 -17.95 -16.54 -2.45
N TYR A 118 -16.98 -17.19 -3.08
CA TYR A 118 -15.98 -18.01 -2.38
C TYR A 118 -15.04 -17.13 -1.52
N VAL A 119 -14.49 -16.09 -2.10
CA VAL A 119 -13.65 -15.11 -1.36
C VAL A 119 -14.43 -14.47 -0.21
N ARG A 120 -15.71 -14.15 -0.43
CA ARG A 120 -16.55 -13.57 0.64
C ARG A 120 -16.86 -14.55 1.77
N GLU A 121 -16.95 -15.84 1.47
CA GLU A 121 -17.08 -16.89 2.48
C GLU A 121 -15.81 -16.99 3.32
N GLU A 122 -14.63 -17.03 2.69
CA GLU A 122 -13.33 -17.04 3.38
C GLU A 122 -13.15 -15.80 4.27
N LEU A 123 -13.40 -14.60 3.72
CA LEU A 123 -13.33 -13.36 4.49
C LEU A 123 -14.32 -13.33 5.67
N ALA A 124 -15.50 -13.96 5.53
CA ALA A 124 -16.47 -14.07 6.61
C ALA A 124 -16.00 -15.02 7.72
N GLU A 125 -15.35 -16.14 7.36
CA GLU A 125 -14.72 -17.05 8.32
C GLU A 125 -13.62 -16.36 9.12
N GLU A 126 -12.85 -15.49 8.49
CA GLU A 126 -11.83 -14.61 9.09
C GLU A 126 -12.42 -13.44 9.88
N LYS A 127 -13.74 -13.27 9.87
CA LYS A 127 -14.47 -12.16 10.50
C LYS A 127 -14.13 -10.79 9.93
N THR A 128 -13.73 -10.74 8.68
CA THR A 128 -13.45 -9.49 7.96
C THR A 128 -14.75 -8.76 7.64
N GLU A 129 -14.89 -7.52 8.11
CA GLU A 129 -16.08 -6.71 7.86
C GLU A 129 -16.07 -6.12 6.45
N MET A 130 -17.16 -6.30 5.70
CA MET A 130 -17.33 -5.69 4.38
C MET A 130 -17.65 -4.20 4.50
N VAL A 131 -17.11 -3.42 3.57
CA VAL A 131 -17.41 -1.98 3.48
C VAL A 131 -18.83 -1.77 2.97
N HIS A 132 -19.57 -0.93 3.69
CA HIS A 132 -20.89 -0.45 3.31
C HIS A 132 -20.90 1.08 3.33
N THR A 133 -20.75 1.70 2.17
CA THR A 133 -20.71 3.16 2.02
C THR A 133 -21.35 3.61 0.70
N ARG A 134 -21.74 4.89 0.65
CA ARG A 134 -22.13 5.57 -0.60
C ARG A 134 -21.02 6.47 -1.13
N VAL A 135 -19.96 6.67 -0.36
CA VAL A 135 -18.79 7.44 -0.78
C VAL A 135 -18.04 6.65 -1.85
N PRO A 136 -17.78 7.24 -3.02
CA PRO A 136 -16.98 6.58 -4.06
C PRO A 136 -15.57 6.23 -3.56
N ILE A 137 -15.16 4.99 -3.81
CA ILE A 137 -13.81 4.51 -3.48
C ILE A 137 -13.08 4.17 -4.77
N VAL A 138 -11.89 4.75 -4.97
CA VAL A 138 -10.99 4.38 -6.05
C VAL A 138 -9.84 3.58 -5.45
N LEU A 139 -9.68 2.35 -5.90
CA LEU A 139 -8.56 1.49 -5.50
C LEU A 139 -7.33 1.82 -6.38
N GLY A 140 -6.24 2.20 -5.72
CA GLY A 140 -4.95 2.48 -6.35
C GLY A 140 -4.15 1.20 -6.64
N PRO A 141 -3.05 1.32 -7.41
CA PRO A 141 -2.18 0.19 -7.73
C PRO A 141 -1.27 -0.18 -6.56
N THR A 142 -0.72 -1.40 -6.60
CA THR A 142 0.38 -1.87 -5.73
C THR A 142 1.71 -1.20 -6.08
N PHE A 143 2.75 -1.40 -5.25
CA PHE A 143 4.09 -0.86 -5.51
C PHE A 143 4.76 -1.44 -6.76
N TYR A 144 4.32 -2.59 -7.24
CA TYR A 144 4.77 -3.17 -8.51
C TYR A 144 4.77 -2.17 -9.68
N TYR A 145 3.78 -1.27 -9.72
CA TYR A 145 3.64 -0.25 -10.77
C TYR A 145 4.39 1.05 -10.48
N SER A 146 5.39 1.01 -9.61
CA SER A 146 6.17 2.18 -9.19
C SER A 146 7.63 1.82 -8.93
N TYR A 147 8.49 2.83 -8.79
CA TYR A 147 9.89 2.64 -8.40
C TYR A 147 10.12 2.72 -6.87
N VAL A 148 9.07 2.57 -6.07
CA VAL A 148 9.17 2.69 -4.61
C VAL A 148 10.02 1.58 -4.03
N LEU A 149 9.84 0.35 -4.53
CA LEU A 149 10.56 -0.82 -4.02
C LEU A 149 12.06 -0.73 -4.33
N GLU A 150 12.41 -0.46 -5.60
CA GLU A 150 13.80 -0.34 -6.06
C GLU A 150 14.56 0.73 -5.27
N LYS A 151 13.95 1.90 -5.10
CA LYS A 151 14.56 2.99 -4.32
C LYS A 151 14.71 2.63 -2.85
N SER A 152 13.69 2.05 -2.24
CA SER A 152 13.73 1.65 -0.83
C SER A 152 14.79 0.57 -0.57
N MET A 153 14.94 -0.38 -1.49
CA MET A 153 15.96 -1.41 -1.39
C MET A 153 17.35 -0.82 -1.58
N LEU A 154 17.54 0.07 -2.55
CA LEU A 154 18.81 0.76 -2.77
C LEU A 154 19.23 1.58 -1.54
N ASP A 155 18.33 2.37 -0.97
CA ASP A 155 18.60 3.18 0.24
C ASP A 155 19.02 2.28 1.40
N ARG A 156 18.36 1.13 1.57
CA ARG A 156 18.71 0.14 2.60
C ARG A 156 20.07 -0.47 2.36
N ILE A 157 20.40 -0.86 1.13
CA ILE A 157 21.72 -1.41 0.77
C ILE A 157 22.78 -0.37 1.02
N GLN A 158 22.63 0.86 0.57
CA GLN A 158 23.59 1.94 0.76
C GLN A 158 23.85 2.23 2.25
N SER A 159 22.84 2.08 3.09
CA SER A 159 22.96 2.27 4.54
C SER A 159 23.73 1.14 5.23
N LEU A 160 23.72 -0.07 4.67
CA LEU A 160 24.34 -1.29 5.24
C LEU A 160 25.71 -1.63 4.64
N SER A 161 25.89 -1.33 3.36
CA SER A 161 27.11 -1.66 2.60
C SER A 161 28.33 -0.90 3.13
N LYS A 162 29.44 -1.63 3.31
CA LYS A 162 30.73 -1.09 3.76
C LYS A 162 31.82 -1.28 2.72
N SER A 163 31.72 -2.31 1.90
CA SER A 163 32.70 -2.70 0.91
C SER A 163 32.03 -3.28 -0.33
N PRO A 164 31.31 -2.47 -1.13
CA PRO A 164 30.42 -2.96 -2.20
C PRO A 164 31.04 -3.97 -3.17
N THR A 165 32.33 -3.80 -3.49
CA THR A 165 33.07 -4.71 -4.38
C THR A 165 33.44 -6.07 -3.76
N LYS A 166 33.08 -6.31 -2.50
CA LYS A 166 33.30 -7.54 -1.74
C LYS A 166 32.01 -8.06 -1.12
N GLU A 167 30.90 -7.53 -1.53
CA GLU A 167 29.58 -7.84 -0.99
C GLU A 167 28.69 -8.43 -2.08
N ALA A 168 27.76 -9.26 -1.66
CA ALA A 168 26.69 -9.78 -2.50
C ALA A 168 25.35 -9.38 -1.90
N VAL A 169 24.35 -9.19 -2.75
CA VAL A 169 22.96 -8.97 -2.32
C VAL A 169 22.11 -10.12 -2.84
N ILE A 170 21.34 -10.73 -1.95
CA ILE A 170 20.32 -11.71 -2.30
C ILE A 170 19.00 -11.23 -1.69
N TYR A 171 18.06 -10.87 -2.55
CA TYR A 171 16.72 -10.50 -2.13
C TYR A 171 15.89 -11.75 -1.84
N LEU A 172 15.18 -11.72 -0.73
CA LEU A 172 14.26 -12.78 -0.37
C LEU A 172 12.85 -12.21 -0.34
N ALA A 173 11.95 -12.84 -1.06
CA ALA A 173 10.55 -12.47 -1.06
C ALA A 173 9.66 -13.70 -0.88
N HIS A 174 8.47 -13.48 -0.36
CA HIS A 174 7.49 -14.56 -0.13
C HIS A 174 7.04 -15.17 -1.47
N GLY A 175 6.62 -14.34 -2.41
CA GLY A 175 6.01 -14.79 -3.65
C GLY A 175 4.49 -14.92 -3.55
N ASP A 176 3.90 -15.39 -4.65
CA ASP A 176 2.49 -15.78 -4.79
C ASP A 176 2.44 -16.72 -6.00
N ASP A 177 2.08 -17.98 -5.79
CA ASP A 177 2.11 -19.05 -6.81
C ASP A 177 1.27 -18.69 -8.03
N GLU A 178 0.06 -18.17 -7.82
CA GLU A 178 -0.85 -17.82 -8.90
C GLU A 178 -0.36 -16.62 -9.71
N ARG A 179 0.47 -15.77 -9.10
CA ARG A 179 0.95 -14.50 -9.66
C ARG A 179 2.48 -14.42 -9.74
N ILE A 180 3.13 -15.57 -9.72
CA ILE A 180 4.59 -15.72 -9.69
C ILE A 180 5.32 -14.89 -10.76
N GLY A 181 4.67 -14.65 -11.91
CA GLY A 181 5.22 -13.84 -12.99
C GLY A 181 5.51 -12.39 -12.57
N PHE A 182 4.59 -11.76 -11.86
CA PHE A 182 4.76 -10.39 -11.34
C PHE A 182 5.91 -10.31 -10.33
N TRP A 183 5.98 -11.30 -9.42
CA TRP A 183 7.04 -11.37 -8.41
C TRP A 183 8.43 -11.53 -9.02
N LYS A 184 8.57 -12.44 -10.00
CA LYS A 184 9.83 -12.65 -10.72
C LYS A 184 10.28 -11.41 -11.50
N GLU A 185 9.35 -10.75 -12.19
CA GLU A 185 9.66 -9.53 -12.95
C GLU A 185 10.07 -8.39 -12.00
N MET A 186 9.33 -8.18 -10.92
CA MET A 186 9.63 -7.17 -9.91
C MET A 186 11.02 -7.37 -9.29
N LEU A 187 11.34 -8.58 -8.85
CA LEU A 187 12.65 -8.89 -8.25
C LEU A 187 13.78 -8.72 -9.26
N LYS A 188 13.58 -9.13 -10.52
CA LYS A 188 14.55 -8.88 -11.59
C LYS A 188 14.82 -7.38 -11.80
N ASN A 189 13.77 -6.54 -11.71
CA ASN A 189 13.93 -5.09 -11.82
C ASN A 189 14.72 -4.53 -10.63
N VAL A 190 14.44 -5.01 -9.41
CA VAL A 190 15.18 -4.64 -8.20
C VAL A 190 16.66 -5.06 -8.29
N ASP A 191 16.95 -6.27 -8.77
CA ASP A 191 18.31 -6.74 -9.00
C ASP A 191 19.07 -5.84 -9.97
N GLN A 192 18.44 -5.56 -11.12
CA GLN A 192 19.03 -4.71 -12.14
C GLN A 192 19.27 -3.30 -11.62
N TYR A 193 18.26 -2.70 -10.95
CA TYR A 193 18.38 -1.37 -10.38
C TYR A 193 19.53 -1.29 -9.35
N THR A 194 19.68 -2.31 -8.54
CA THR A 194 20.78 -2.40 -7.56
C THR A 194 22.15 -2.47 -8.24
N LYS A 195 22.31 -3.30 -9.27
CA LYS A 195 23.56 -3.40 -10.05
C LYS A 195 23.93 -2.07 -10.72
N GLU A 196 22.94 -1.36 -11.25
CA GLU A 196 23.16 -0.09 -11.93
C GLU A 196 23.54 1.07 -10.99
N HIS A 197 23.13 0.99 -9.71
CA HIS A 197 23.29 2.08 -8.74
C HIS A 197 24.29 1.77 -7.60
N THR A 198 24.97 0.60 -7.67
CA THR A 198 25.98 0.21 -6.70
C THR A 198 27.22 -0.35 -7.42
N LYS A 199 28.26 -0.69 -6.63
CA LYS A 199 29.44 -1.43 -7.11
C LYS A 199 29.38 -2.90 -6.69
N ILE A 200 28.19 -3.42 -6.39
CA ILE A 200 27.99 -4.82 -6.00
C ILE A 200 27.78 -5.63 -7.27
N ASP A 201 28.70 -6.54 -7.56
CA ASP A 201 28.68 -7.32 -8.80
C ASP A 201 27.66 -8.48 -8.72
N TYR A 202 27.55 -9.13 -7.55
CA TYR A 202 26.62 -10.23 -7.36
C TYR A 202 25.35 -9.77 -6.68
N VAL A 203 24.27 -9.71 -7.47
CA VAL A 203 22.90 -9.42 -6.99
C VAL A 203 21.98 -10.47 -7.60
N ASP A 204 21.21 -11.14 -6.76
CA ASP A 204 20.27 -12.20 -7.16
C ASP A 204 19.08 -12.24 -6.19
N HIS A 205 18.09 -13.08 -6.45
CA HIS A 205 16.90 -13.19 -5.60
C HIS A 205 16.39 -14.63 -5.49
N ALA A 206 15.65 -14.91 -4.41
CA ALA A 206 14.87 -16.13 -4.23
C ALA A 206 13.45 -15.81 -3.77
N LEU A 207 12.52 -16.64 -4.23
CA LEU A 207 11.15 -16.70 -3.75
C LEU A 207 11.03 -17.86 -2.78
N ILE A 208 10.57 -17.56 -1.55
CA ILE A 208 10.50 -18.52 -0.46
C ILE A 208 9.07 -18.57 0.04
N GLU A 209 8.23 -19.30 -0.66
CA GLU A 209 6.83 -19.46 -0.29
C GLU A 209 6.65 -20.28 1.00
N MET A 210 5.49 -20.12 1.64
CA MET A 210 5.15 -20.92 2.82
C MET A 210 5.13 -22.40 2.46
N GLY A 211 5.97 -23.19 3.14
CA GLY A 211 6.13 -24.62 2.88
C GLY A 211 7.29 -24.99 1.94
N HIS A 212 7.92 -24.03 1.30
CA HIS A 212 9.11 -24.27 0.51
C HIS A 212 10.35 -24.49 1.40
N ASP A 213 11.28 -25.32 0.89
CA ASP A 213 12.55 -25.58 1.58
C ASP A 213 13.49 -24.39 1.38
N PHE A 214 13.57 -23.54 2.39
CA PHE A 214 14.48 -22.39 2.43
C PHE A 214 15.93 -22.77 2.05
N GLY A 215 16.40 -23.95 2.48
CA GLY A 215 17.73 -24.42 2.15
C GLY A 215 17.91 -24.69 0.66
N LYS A 216 16.91 -25.26 0.00
CA LYS A 216 16.99 -25.54 -1.44
C LYS A 216 17.00 -24.28 -2.28
N GLU A 217 16.22 -23.28 -1.91
CA GLU A 217 16.09 -22.04 -2.66
C GLU A 217 17.30 -21.11 -2.43
N LEU A 218 17.75 -20.98 -1.19
CA LEU A 218 18.76 -19.98 -0.82
C LEU A 218 20.22 -20.52 -0.90
N MET A 219 20.47 -21.77 -0.52
CA MET A 219 21.85 -22.29 -0.44
C MET A 219 22.63 -22.25 -1.75
N PRO A 220 22.03 -22.53 -2.93
CA PRO A 220 22.74 -22.37 -4.21
C PRO A 220 23.18 -20.93 -4.47
N LEU A 221 22.34 -19.95 -4.11
CA LEU A 221 22.64 -18.52 -4.29
C LEU A 221 23.78 -18.07 -3.36
N LEU A 222 23.74 -18.49 -2.09
CA LEU A 222 24.82 -18.21 -1.13
C LEU A 222 26.16 -18.83 -1.59
N THR A 223 26.13 -20.06 -2.08
CA THR A 223 27.33 -20.73 -2.61
C THR A 223 27.92 -19.96 -3.80
N LYS A 224 27.07 -19.54 -4.73
CA LYS A 224 27.46 -18.76 -5.89
C LYS A 224 27.99 -17.37 -5.50
N ALA A 225 27.32 -16.71 -4.53
CA ALA A 225 27.77 -15.43 -3.99
C ALA A 225 29.18 -15.53 -3.35
N ALA A 226 29.46 -16.61 -2.66
CA ALA A 226 30.78 -16.83 -2.03
C ALA A 226 31.90 -17.14 -3.03
N GLN A 227 31.60 -17.45 -4.29
CA GLN A 227 32.56 -17.74 -5.36
C GLN A 227 32.88 -16.50 -6.23
N ASN A 228 32.09 -15.46 -6.15
CA ASN A 228 32.26 -14.19 -6.86
C ASN A 228 32.85 -13.13 -5.94
#